data_f2a14fecf6aa8dc6882e72d7d21806f1
#
_entry.id   f2a14fecf6aa8dc6882e72d7d21806f1
#
_cell.length_a   1.000
_cell.length_b   1.000
_cell.length_c   1.000
_cell.angle_alpha   90.00
_cell.angle_beta   90.00
_cell.angle_gamma   90.00
#
_symmetry.space_group_name_H-M   'P 1'
#
loop_
_entity.id
_entity.type
_entity.pdbx_description
1 polymer ?
#
loop_
_entity_poly.entity_id
_entity_poly.type
_entity_poly.pdbx_seq_one_letter_code
_entity_poly.pdbx_strand_id
1 'polypeptide(L)'
;MRNLDFIYFDAGAGHRSAATALKMVIEQQKRPWNVRLINLQELLDEMDIIRKYTGVRLQDQYNRLLKNGWTLGSEYLIPPMQALIRMLHNKQVRLLTKFWREGAPDLVVSLIPHFNRALLQGVKGARPDAELLTILTDIADFPPHFWLERQEQYVVCGSEKAVEQATAVGQRPERILRASGMILHPRFYEPIDKDPREERRRLGLDPDKRTGVVLFGGHGSPAMKKITENLDQAGLYIQLILVCGHSQALADELRAMKTRIPKFVEGFTKEIPYYMHISDFFIGKPGPGSISEALQMKLPVIVERNAWTLPQERYNTEWVQERGVGIVVPNMGHVATAVQELLAADNFGRFCEKAAAYKNRAIFEIPEMIDGILSR
;
A
#
# COMPACT_ATOMS: atom_id res chain seq x y z
N MET A 1 2.61 1.32 -31.47
CA MET A 1 2.10 1.60 -30.12
C MET A 1 2.17 0.31 -29.33
N ARG A 2 2.79 0.26 -28.15
CA ARG A 2 2.96 -0.96 -27.34
C ARG A 2 1.72 -1.18 -26.47
N ASN A 3 1.29 -2.44 -26.32
CA ASN A 3 0.16 -2.81 -25.46
C ASN A 3 0.67 -3.36 -24.12
N LEU A 4 0.25 -2.76 -23.01
CA LEU A 4 0.62 -3.13 -21.67
C LEU A 4 -0.61 -3.52 -20.86
N ASP A 5 -0.59 -4.71 -20.26
CA ASP A 5 -1.66 -5.19 -19.39
C ASP A 5 -1.23 -5.12 -17.92
N PHE A 6 -1.87 -4.25 -17.16
CA PHE A 6 -1.63 -4.09 -15.72
C PHE A 6 -2.61 -4.93 -14.93
N ILE A 7 -2.08 -5.95 -14.26
CA ILE A 7 -2.87 -6.92 -13.50
C ILE A 7 -2.95 -6.48 -12.04
N TYR A 8 -4.16 -6.32 -11.53
CA TYR A 8 -4.41 -5.95 -10.14
C TYR A 8 -5.54 -6.77 -9.51
N PHE A 9 -5.68 -6.68 -8.19
CA PHE A 9 -6.84 -7.11 -7.41
C PHE A 9 -7.49 -5.93 -6.69
N ASP A 10 -8.80 -6.01 -6.50
CA ASP A 10 -9.55 -5.12 -5.62
C ASP A 10 -9.53 -5.59 -4.14
N ALA A 11 -8.42 -6.18 -3.70
CA ALA A 11 -8.21 -6.58 -2.32
C ALA A 11 -7.46 -5.47 -1.57
N GLY A 12 -8.15 -4.79 -0.64
CA GLY A 12 -7.54 -3.75 0.19
C GLY A 12 -7.21 -2.43 -0.52
N ALA A 13 -7.64 -2.21 -1.76
CA ALA A 13 -7.46 -1.02 -2.60
C ALA A 13 -6.00 -0.68 -3.01
N GLY A 14 -4.96 -1.22 -2.37
CA GLY A 14 -3.55 -0.87 -2.64
C GLY A 14 -3.10 -1.20 -4.06
N HIS A 15 -3.36 -2.40 -4.55
CA HIS A 15 -2.97 -2.86 -5.87
C HIS A 15 -3.63 -2.05 -6.99
N ARG A 16 -4.94 -1.79 -6.87
CA ARG A 16 -5.69 -0.97 -7.83
C ARG A 16 -5.19 0.48 -7.84
N SER A 17 -4.94 1.05 -6.65
CA SER A 17 -4.41 2.41 -6.54
C SER A 17 -3.04 2.53 -7.21
N ALA A 18 -2.13 1.56 -6.99
CA ALA A 18 -0.81 1.54 -7.61
C ALA A 18 -0.92 1.42 -9.15
N ALA A 19 -1.75 0.50 -9.66
CA ALA A 19 -1.97 0.34 -11.09
C ALA A 19 -2.53 1.60 -11.74
N THR A 20 -3.52 2.24 -11.10
CA THR A 20 -4.14 3.47 -11.59
C THR A 20 -3.16 4.64 -11.56
N ALA A 21 -2.41 4.80 -10.47
CA ALA A 21 -1.42 5.86 -10.35
C ALA A 21 -0.32 5.75 -11.41
N LEU A 22 0.18 4.54 -11.66
CA LEU A 22 1.20 4.31 -12.67
C LEU A 22 0.67 4.59 -14.09
N LYS A 23 -0.56 4.17 -14.40
CA LYS A 23 -1.23 4.49 -15.66
C LYS A 23 -1.34 6.01 -15.85
N MET A 24 -1.76 6.76 -14.82
CA MET A 24 -1.88 8.21 -14.88
C MET A 24 -0.54 8.89 -15.25
N VAL A 25 0.58 8.45 -14.64
CA VAL A 25 1.90 9.02 -14.94
C VAL A 25 2.35 8.67 -16.36
N ILE A 26 2.11 7.45 -16.82
CA ILE A 26 2.40 7.03 -18.20
C ILE A 26 1.64 7.92 -19.20
N GLU A 27 0.36 8.20 -18.95
CA GLU A 27 -0.48 9.08 -19.77
C GLU A 27 0.00 10.54 -19.71
N GLN A 28 0.35 11.06 -18.52
CA GLN A 28 0.91 12.41 -18.35
C GLN A 28 2.24 12.56 -19.08
N GLN A 29 3.10 11.53 -19.08
CA GLN A 29 4.35 11.50 -19.82
C GLN A 29 4.16 11.29 -21.33
N LYS A 30 2.92 11.10 -21.80
CA LYS A 30 2.58 10.84 -23.21
C LYS A 30 3.38 9.69 -23.80
N ARG A 31 3.64 8.64 -23.01
CA ARG A 31 4.30 7.43 -23.52
C ARG A 31 3.47 6.79 -24.62
N PRO A 32 4.07 6.27 -25.70
CA PRO A 32 3.34 5.67 -26.82
C PRO A 32 2.82 4.26 -26.49
N TRP A 33 2.21 4.11 -25.30
CA TRP A 33 1.73 2.83 -24.78
C TRP A 33 0.22 2.87 -24.56
N ASN A 34 -0.43 1.75 -24.89
CA ASN A 34 -1.83 1.49 -24.57
C ASN A 34 -1.89 0.66 -23.30
N VAL A 35 -2.29 1.25 -22.17
CA VAL A 35 -2.33 0.59 -20.86
C VAL A 35 -3.75 0.15 -20.54
N ARG A 36 -3.96 -1.19 -20.44
CA ARG A 36 -5.22 -1.78 -19.96
C ARG A 36 -5.08 -2.16 -18.48
N LEU A 37 -6.06 -1.79 -17.67
CA LEU A 37 -6.17 -2.22 -16.28
C LEU A 37 -7.06 -3.47 -16.22
N ILE A 38 -6.54 -4.57 -15.70
CA ILE A 38 -7.20 -5.87 -15.69
C ILE A 38 -7.31 -6.37 -14.25
N ASN A 39 -8.54 -6.50 -13.76
CA ASN A 39 -8.80 -7.16 -12.49
C ASN A 39 -8.72 -8.68 -12.69
N LEU A 40 -7.69 -9.32 -12.18
CA LEU A 40 -7.48 -10.75 -12.35
C LEU A 40 -8.63 -11.57 -11.76
N GLN A 41 -9.28 -11.12 -10.69
CA GLN A 41 -10.40 -11.84 -10.10
C GLN A 41 -11.56 -11.97 -11.08
N GLU A 42 -11.85 -10.94 -11.86
CA GLU A 42 -12.92 -11.00 -12.87
C GLU A 42 -12.64 -12.04 -13.95
N LEU A 43 -11.36 -12.16 -14.37
CA LEU A 43 -10.94 -13.22 -15.30
C LEU A 43 -11.05 -14.61 -14.67
N LEU A 44 -10.68 -14.74 -13.39
CA LEU A 44 -10.72 -16.03 -12.68
C LEU A 44 -12.15 -16.43 -12.25
N ASP A 45 -13.11 -15.51 -12.24
CA ASP A 45 -14.50 -15.77 -11.88
C ASP A 45 -15.14 -16.89 -12.73
N GLU A 46 -14.70 -17.09 -13.97
CA GLU A 46 -15.14 -18.21 -14.81
C GLU A 46 -14.76 -19.58 -14.25
N MET A 47 -13.71 -19.62 -13.42
CA MET A 47 -13.20 -20.85 -12.80
C MET A 47 -13.59 -21.00 -11.34
N ASP A 48 -14.23 -19.99 -10.74
CA ASP A 48 -14.57 -19.97 -9.32
C ASP A 48 -15.72 -20.95 -9.03
N ILE A 49 -15.34 -22.18 -8.70
CA ILE A 49 -16.25 -23.27 -8.33
C ILE A 49 -17.04 -22.87 -7.09
N ILE A 50 -16.42 -22.16 -6.15
CA ILE A 50 -17.08 -21.72 -4.90
C ILE A 50 -18.21 -20.75 -5.26
N ARG A 51 -17.95 -19.78 -6.14
CA ARG A 51 -18.96 -18.83 -6.62
C ARG A 51 -20.11 -19.54 -7.34
N LYS A 52 -19.81 -20.54 -8.17
CA LYS A 52 -20.85 -21.32 -8.89
C LYS A 52 -21.81 -22.04 -7.95
N TYR A 53 -21.32 -22.53 -6.80
CA TYR A 53 -22.12 -23.29 -5.84
C TYR A 53 -22.65 -22.46 -4.67
N THR A 54 -21.96 -21.39 -4.26
CA THR A 54 -22.30 -20.60 -3.06
C THR A 54 -22.69 -19.16 -3.35
N GLY A 55 -22.46 -18.66 -4.57
CA GLY A 55 -22.64 -17.25 -4.93
C GLY A 55 -21.64 -16.30 -4.32
N VAL A 56 -20.67 -16.79 -3.52
CA VAL A 56 -19.73 -15.99 -2.74
C VAL A 56 -18.36 -15.96 -3.40
N ARG A 57 -17.80 -14.77 -3.59
CA ARG A 57 -16.41 -14.56 -4.08
C ARG A 57 -15.43 -14.63 -2.92
N LEU A 58 -14.30 -15.34 -3.09
CA LEU A 58 -13.21 -15.39 -2.10
C LEU A 58 -12.66 -13.99 -1.77
N GLN A 59 -12.56 -13.12 -2.77
CA GLN A 59 -12.14 -11.73 -2.58
C GLN A 59 -13.07 -10.94 -1.66
N ASP A 60 -14.38 -11.12 -1.80
CA ASP A 60 -15.38 -10.43 -0.96
C ASP A 60 -15.28 -10.88 0.50
N GLN A 61 -14.99 -12.18 0.72
CA GLN A 61 -14.72 -12.72 2.07
C GLN A 61 -13.44 -12.10 2.66
N TYR A 62 -12.36 -12.05 1.90
CA TYR A 62 -11.12 -11.43 2.33
C TYR A 62 -11.32 -9.94 2.66
N ASN A 63 -11.98 -9.19 1.78
CA ASN A 63 -12.29 -7.78 2.03
C ASN A 63 -13.19 -7.59 3.27
N ARG A 64 -14.14 -8.52 3.51
CA ARG A 64 -14.98 -8.48 4.71
C ARG A 64 -14.16 -8.74 5.98
N LEU A 65 -13.21 -9.70 5.95
CA LEU A 65 -12.29 -9.95 7.06
C LEU A 65 -11.43 -8.72 7.36
N LEU A 66 -10.87 -8.09 6.33
CA LEU A 66 -10.09 -6.84 6.47
C LEU A 66 -10.95 -5.70 7.04
N LYS A 67 -12.17 -5.53 6.53
CA LYS A 67 -13.08 -4.47 6.99
C LYS A 67 -13.47 -4.62 8.46
N ASN A 68 -13.64 -5.87 8.92
CA ASN A 68 -13.97 -6.18 10.31
C ASN A 68 -12.74 -6.23 11.22
N GLY A 69 -11.50 -6.07 10.68
CA GLY A 69 -10.28 -6.21 11.46
C GLY A 69 -9.99 -7.63 11.94
N TRP A 70 -10.62 -8.65 11.36
CA TRP A 70 -10.47 -10.07 11.76
C TRP A 70 -9.26 -10.69 11.06
N THR A 71 -8.08 -10.14 11.37
CA THR A 71 -6.81 -10.57 10.75
C THR A 71 -6.03 -11.57 11.62
N LEU A 72 -6.48 -11.83 12.85
CA LEU A 72 -5.85 -12.80 13.73
C LEU A 72 -5.87 -14.20 13.09
N GLY A 73 -4.69 -14.81 13.01
CA GLY A 73 -4.56 -16.13 12.40
C GLY A 73 -4.65 -16.13 10.87
N SER A 74 -4.68 -14.98 10.19
CA SER A 74 -4.67 -14.91 8.72
C SER A 74 -3.47 -15.62 8.11
N GLU A 75 -2.35 -15.75 8.84
CA GLU A 75 -1.18 -16.54 8.44
C GLU A 75 -1.50 -18.01 8.19
N TYR A 76 -2.45 -18.61 8.92
CA TYR A 76 -2.88 -20.00 8.73
C TYR A 76 -3.76 -20.20 7.50
N LEU A 77 -4.32 -19.12 6.92
CA LEU A 77 -5.11 -19.17 5.69
C LEU A 77 -4.25 -19.13 4.42
N ILE A 78 -3.02 -18.64 4.54
CA ILE A 78 -2.11 -18.52 3.38
C ILE A 78 -1.74 -19.89 2.80
N PRO A 79 -1.29 -20.90 3.57
CA PRO A 79 -0.92 -22.20 3.00
C PRO A 79 -2.06 -22.91 2.26
N PRO A 80 -3.29 -23.03 2.79
CA PRO A 80 -4.37 -23.67 2.04
C PRO A 80 -4.79 -22.87 0.81
N MET A 81 -4.74 -21.53 0.86
CA MET A 81 -4.97 -20.69 -0.31
C MET A 81 -3.92 -20.93 -1.39
N GLN A 82 -2.64 -20.99 -1.02
CA GLN A 82 -1.55 -21.29 -1.96
C GLN A 82 -1.69 -22.71 -2.55
N ALA A 83 -2.11 -23.68 -1.75
CA ALA A 83 -2.36 -25.04 -2.23
C ALA A 83 -3.49 -25.07 -3.26
N LEU A 84 -4.58 -24.34 -3.02
CA LEU A 84 -5.69 -24.19 -3.97
C LEU A 84 -5.23 -23.51 -5.28
N ILE A 85 -4.46 -22.44 -5.20
CA ILE A 85 -3.89 -21.74 -6.37
C ILE A 85 -3.03 -22.72 -7.19
N ARG A 86 -2.17 -23.53 -6.53
CA ARG A 86 -1.34 -24.53 -7.20
C ARG A 86 -2.17 -25.65 -7.84
N MET A 87 -3.21 -26.12 -7.18
CA MET A 87 -4.12 -27.14 -7.73
C MET A 87 -4.84 -26.64 -8.98
N LEU A 88 -5.21 -25.38 -9.03
CA LEU A 88 -5.90 -24.77 -10.16
C LEU A 88 -4.95 -24.20 -11.23
N HIS A 89 -3.64 -24.30 -11.03
CA HIS A 89 -2.62 -23.66 -11.85
C HIS A 89 -2.80 -23.91 -13.36
N ASN A 90 -2.95 -25.18 -13.79
CA ASN A 90 -3.10 -25.51 -15.21
C ASN A 90 -4.37 -24.92 -15.84
N LYS A 91 -5.44 -24.72 -15.04
CA LYS A 91 -6.67 -24.05 -15.52
C LYS A 91 -6.44 -22.56 -15.66
N GLN A 92 -5.75 -21.94 -14.69
CA GLN A 92 -5.36 -20.53 -14.74
C GLN A 92 -4.51 -20.23 -15.98
N VAL A 93 -3.46 -21.03 -16.22
CA VAL A 93 -2.58 -20.88 -17.39
C VAL A 93 -3.39 -20.95 -18.69
N ARG A 94 -4.27 -21.96 -18.85
CA ARG A 94 -5.09 -22.08 -20.07
C ARG A 94 -6.00 -20.88 -20.28
N LEU A 95 -6.64 -20.38 -19.22
CA LEU A 95 -7.53 -19.21 -19.29
C LEU A 95 -6.74 -17.95 -19.69
N LEU A 96 -5.62 -17.70 -19.03
CA LEU A 96 -4.75 -16.57 -19.32
C LEU A 96 -4.16 -16.64 -20.72
N THR A 97 -3.74 -17.83 -21.17
CA THR A 97 -3.26 -18.03 -22.55
C THR A 97 -4.35 -17.70 -23.57
N LYS A 98 -5.59 -18.17 -23.34
CA LYS A 98 -6.73 -17.84 -24.22
C LYS A 98 -6.97 -16.32 -24.24
N PHE A 99 -7.03 -15.69 -23.06
CA PHE A 99 -7.26 -14.25 -22.92
C PHE A 99 -6.18 -13.42 -23.66
N TRP A 100 -4.90 -13.79 -23.54
CA TRP A 100 -3.83 -13.04 -24.18
C TRP A 100 -3.57 -13.37 -25.65
N ARG A 101 -4.09 -14.48 -26.16
CA ARG A 101 -4.13 -14.71 -27.64
C ARG A 101 -4.97 -13.64 -28.34
N GLU A 102 -6.04 -13.19 -27.70
CA GLU A 102 -6.90 -12.13 -28.23
C GLU A 102 -6.35 -10.74 -27.88
N GLY A 103 -5.85 -10.56 -26.66
CA GLY A 103 -5.37 -9.28 -26.13
C GLY A 103 -4.00 -8.81 -26.61
N ALA A 104 -3.16 -9.75 -27.04
CA ALA A 104 -1.82 -9.55 -27.61
C ALA A 104 -0.95 -8.47 -26.91
N PRO A 105 -0.69 -8.56 -25.59
CA PRO A 105 0.18 -7.60 -24.90
C PRO A 105 1.64 -7.76 -25.32
N ASP A 106 2.40 -6.66 -25.31
CA ASP A 106 3.85 -6.66 -25.43
C ASP A 106 4.51 -6.85 -24.06
N LEU A 107 3.84 -6.39 -22.98
CA LEU A 107 4.26 -6.53 -21.61
C LEU A 107 3.06 -6.74 -20.69
N VAL A 108 3.18 -7.71 -19.78
CA VAL A 108 2.24 -7.87 -18.66
C VAL A 108 2.92 -7.33 -17.39
N VAL A 109 2.27 -6.41 -16.71
CA VAL A 109 2.74 -5.82 -15.45
C VAL A 109 1.88 -6.35 -14.31
N SER A 110 2.44 -7.19 -13.47
CA SER A 110 1.77 -7.74 -12.30
C SER A 110 2.00 -6.85 -11.07
N LEU A 111 0.92 -6.39 -10.46
CA LEU A 111 0.91 -5.67 -9.19
C LEU A 111 0.25 -6.52 -8.09
N ILE A 112 0.30 -7.84 -8.21
CA ILE A 112 -0.36 -8.78 -7.30
C ILE A 112 0.57 -9.93 -6.90
N PRO A 113 0.41 -10.48 -5.69
CA PRO A 113 1.14 -11.66 -5.24
C PRO A 113 0.51 -12.97 -5.76
N HIS A 114 1.18 -14.10 -5.54
CA HIS A 114 0.76 -15.49 -5.71
C HIS A 114 0.53 -16.01 -7.13
N PHE A 115 0.15 -15.17 -8.09
CA PHE A 115 -0.27 -15.60 -9.43
C PHE A 115 0.83 -15.45 -10.48
N ASN A 116 2.02 -14.96 -10.11
CA ASN A 116 3.07 -14.59 -11.06
C ASN A 116 3.55 -15.75 -11.94
N ARG A 117 3.52 -16.99 -11.43
CA ARG A 117 3.83 -18.18 -12.25
C ARG A 117 2.77 -18.43 -13.34
N ALA A 118 1.50 -18.34 -12.98
CA ALA A 118 0.43 -18.54 -13.95
C ALA A 118 0.38 -17.40 -14.98
N LEU A 119 0.64 -16.16 -14.55
CA LEU A 119 0.75 -15.00 -15.44
C LEU A 119 1.89 -15.18 -16.45
N LEU A 120 3.09 -15.55 -16.00
CA LEU A 120 4.23 -15.78 -16.90
C LEU A 120 3.95 -16.88 -17.90
N GLN A 121 3.48 -18.05 -17.44
CA GLN A 121 3.21 -19.19 -18.33
C GLN A 121 2.05 -18.88 -19.28
N GLY A 122 1.04 -18.16 -18.82
CA GLY A 122 -0.09 -17.73 -19.65
C GLY A 122 0.32 -16.79 -20.76
N VAL A 123 1.09 -15.73 -20.44
CA VAL A 123 1.52 -14.77 -21.46
C VAL A 123 2.51 -15.40 -22.44
N LYS A 124 3.51 -16.19 -21.96
CA LYS A 124 4.46 -16.88 -22.84
C LYS A 124 3.79 -17.92 -23.73
N GLY A 125 2.73 -18.59 -23.26
CA GLY A 125 1.92 -19.53 -24.05
C GLY A 125 1.07 -18.86 -25.15
N ALA A 126 0.73 -17.56 -24.96
CA ALA A 126 0.02 -16.77 -25.95
C ALA A 126 0.97 -16.00 -26.87
N ARG A 127 1.99 -15.38 -26.30
CA ARG A 127 2.98 -14.49 -26.93
C ARG A 127 4.37 -14.80 -26.38
N PRO A 128 5.15 -15.66 -27.03
CA PRO A 128 6.51 -16.04 -26.54
C PRO A 128 7.45 -14.84 -26.31
N ASP A 129 7.33 -13.80 -27.12
CA ASP A 129 8.16 -12.60 -27.05
C ASP A 129 7.70 -11.59 -26.00
N ALA A 130 6.46 -11.69 -25.49
CA ALA A 130 5.97 -10.78 -24.45
C ALA A 130 6.64 -11.07 -23.10
N GLU A 131 6.96 -10.02 -22.34
CA GLU A 131 7.62 -10.14 -21.04
C GLU A 131 6.61 -9.98 -19.87
N LEU A 132 7.02 -10.48 -18.70
CA LEU A 132 6.34 -10.24 -17.42
C LEU A 132 7.21 -9.36 -16.52
N LEU A 133 6.63 -8.30 -16.01
CA LEU A 133 7.18 -7.45 -14.96
C LEU A 133 6.33 -7.57 -13.70
N THR A 134 6.90 -8.02 -12.61
CA THR A 134 6.25 -8.01 -11.29
C THR A 134 6.73 -6.81 -10.50
N ILE A 135 5.82 -5.98 -10.04
CA ILE A 135 6.11 -4.82 -9.18
C ILE A 135 5.62 -5.16 -7.78
N LEU A 136 6.54 -5.27 -6.83
CA LEU A 136 6.17 -5.46 -5.43
C LEU A 136 5.50 -4.19 -4.90
N THR A 137 4.25 -4.31 -4.46
CA THR A 137 3.54 -3.22 -3.77
C THR A 137 3.63 -3.34 -2.24
N ASP A 138 4.37 -4.33 -1.74
CA ASP A 138 4.82 -4.49 -0.36
C ASP A 138 6.31 -4.14 -0.23
N ILE A 139 6.75 -3.71 0.95
CA ILE A 139 8.15 -3.31 1.19
C ILE A 139 9.11 -4.49 1.01
N ALA A 140 8.63 -5.72 1.27
CA ALA A 140 9.39 -6.95 1.08
C ALA A 140 8.48 -8.15 0.79
N ASP A 141 9.08 -9.26 0.37
CA ASP A 141 8.40 -10.53 0.08
C ASP A 141 8.16 -11.31 1.38
N PHE A 142 7.05 -11.00 2.06
CA PHE A 142 6.62 -11.72 3.26
C PHE A 142 5.13 -12.10 3.18
N PRO A 143 4.77 -13.32 3.63
CA PRO A 143 5.69 -14.42 3.93
C PRO A 143 6.50 -14.83 2.67
N PRO A 144 7.60 -15.60 2.82
CA PRO A 144 8.44 -15.97 1.69
C PRO A 144 7.64 -16.57 0.52
N HIS A 145 8.04 -16.23 -0.70
CA HIS A 145 7.36 -16.62 -1.95
C HIS A 145 5.92 -16.08 -2.10
N PHE A 146 5.61 -14.97 -1.44
CA PHE A 146 4.35 -14.26 -1.62
C PHE A 146 4.33 -13.55 -2.97
N TRP A 147 5.43 -12.84 -3.30
CA TRP A 147 5.65 -12.10 -4.54
C TRP A 147 6.62 -12.78 -5.50
N LEU A 148 7.70 -13.34 -4.95
CA LEU A 148 8.88 -13.77 -5.69
C LEU A 148 8.88 -15.28 -5.90
N GLU A 149 9.03 -15.69 -7.16
CA GLU A 149 9.24 -17.08 -7.56
C GLU A 149 10.43 -17.17 -8.50
N ARG A 150 11.17 -18.29 -8.46
CA ARG A 150 12.28 -18.54 -9.39
C ARG A 150 11.73 -18.77 -10.79
N GLN A 151 11.73 -17.75 -11.63
CA GLN A 151 11.26 -17.79 -13.01
C GLN A 151 11.81 -16.62 -13.83
N GLU A 152 11.68 -16.70 -15.15
CA GLU A 152 12.16 -15.70 -16.10
C GLU A 152 11.22 -14.49 -16.18
N GLN A 153 11.25 -13.64 -15.19
CA GLN A 153 10.48 -12.39 -15.13
C GLN A 153 11.36 -11.22 -14.73
N TYR A 154 10.93 -10.01 -15.01
CA TYR A 154 11.47 -8.81 -14.37
C TYR A 154 10.78 -8.57 -13.03
N VAL A 155 11.52 -8.05 -12.05
CA VAL A 155 10.96 -7.69 -10.75
C VAL A 155 11.39 -6.28 -10.37
N VAL A 156 10.43 -5.43 -9.96
CA VAL A 156 10.71 -4.12 -9.37
C VAL A 156 10.64 -4.25 -7.86
N CYS A 157 11.75 -3.91 -7.21
CA CYS A 157 11.93 -3.94 -5.77
C CYS A 157 12.05 -2.50 -5.24
N GLY A 158 11.15 -2.09 -4.35
CA GLY A 158 11.13 -0.75 -3.75
C GLY A 158 11.93 -0.66 -2.44
N SER A 159 12.66 -1.71 -2.05
CA SER A 159 13.51 -1.75 -0.86
C SER A 159 14.72 -2.64 -1.08
N GLU A 160 15.80 -2.41 -0.30
CA GLU A 160 16.98 -3.29 -0.32
C GLU A 160 16.62 -4.73 0.10
N LYS A 161 15.71 -4.88 1.07
CA LYS A 161 15.25 -6.20 1.51
C LYS A 161 14.59 -7.00 0.38
N ALA A 162 13.76 -6.36 -0.42
CA ALA A 162 13.13 -7.00 -1.59
C ALA A 162 14.18 -7.41 -2.63
N VAL A 163 15.24 -6.60 -2.83
CA VAL A 163 16.35 -6.93 -3.72
C VAL A 163 17.13 -8.14 -3.21
N GLU A 164 17.45 -8.18 -1.91
CA GLU A 164 18.11 -9.35 -1.28
C GLU A 164 17.27 -10.62 -1.47
N GLN A 165 15.97 -10.53 -1.24
CA GLN A 165 15.04 -11.65 -1.40
C GLN A 165 14.93 -12.10 -2.86
N ALA A 166 14.84 -11.17 -3.81
CA ALA A 166 14.84 -11.50 -5.24
C ALA A 166 16.13 -12.21 -5.66
N THR A 167 17.28 -11.75 -5.16
CA THR A 167 18.59 -12.41 -5.40
C THR A 167 18.63 -13.80 -4.77
N ALA A 168 18.16 -13.94 -3.54
CA ALA A 168 18.14 -15.22 -2.81
C ALA A 168 17.22 -16.26 -3.45
N VAL A 169 16.11 -15.86 -4.08
CA VAL A 169 15.23 -16.74 -4.86
C VAL A 169 15.89 -17.20 -6.17
N GLY A 170 16.98 -16.53 -6.59
CA GLY A 170 17.72 -16.83 -7.80
C GLY A 170 17.22 -16.11 -9.04
N GLN A 171 16.64 -14.90 -8.87
CA GLN A 171 16.40 -14.01 -9.99
C GLN A 171 17.73 -13.53 -10.59
N ARG A 172 17.79 -13.42 -11.91
CA ARG A 172 18.97 -12.91 -12.60
C ARG A 172 19.17 -11.43 -12.28
N PRO A 173 20.40 -10.98 -11.96
CA PRO A 173 20.68 -9.59 -11.58
C PRO A 173 20.13 -8.55 -12.57
N GLU A 174 20.24 -8.82 -13.87
CA GLU A 174 19.77 -7.94 -14.94
C GLU A 174 18.24 -7.87 -15.05
N ARG A 175 17.51 -8.70 -14.31
CA ARG A 175 16.05 -8.70 -14.21
C ARG A 175 15.54 -8.16 -12.87
N ILE A 176 16.43 -7.79 -11.96
CA ILE A 176 16.09 -7.12 -10.69
C ILE A 176 16.22 -5.61 -10.88
N LEU A 177 15.11 -4.92 -10.88
CA LEU A 177 15.03 -3.47 -11.07
C LEU A 177 14.80 -2.80 -9.70
N ARG A 178 15.68 -1.86 -9.34
CA ARG A 178 15.62 -1.15 -8.07
C ARG A 178 14.84 0.15 -8.23
N ALA A 179 13.73 0.28 -7.54
CA ALA A 179 13.01 1.54 -7.41
C ALA A 179 13.30 2.18 -6.04
N SER A 180 13.14 3.49 -5.95
CA SER A 180 13.44 4.25 -4.73
C SER A 180 12.38 4.11 -3.62
N GLY A 181 11.30 3.35 -3.84
CA GLY A 181 10.24 3.12 -2.87
C GLY A 181 8.98 2.50 -3.47
N MET A 182 7.83 2.76 -2.83
CA MET A 182 6.52 2.27 -3.26
C MET A 182 5.87 3.22 -4.27
N ILE A 183 4.96 2.69 -5.10
CA ILE A 183 4.14 3.50 -6.00
C ILE A 183 3.18 4.33 -5.16
N LEU A 184 3.28 5.65 -5.30
CA LEU A 184 2.36 6.62 -4.69
C LEU A 184 1.56 7.36 -5.77
N HIS A 185 0.38 7.85 -5.39
CA HIS A 185 -0.41 8.69 -6.29
C HIS A 185 0.36 9.98 -6.65
N PRO A 186 0.34 10.46 -7.91
CA PRO A 186 1.08 11.67 -8.34
C PRO A 186 0.85 12.90 -7.47
N ARG A 187 -0.33 13.06 -6.87
CA ARG A 187 -0.66 14.17 -5.96
C ARG A 187 0.28 14.32 -4.76
N PHE A 188 0.98 13.24 -4.34
CA PHE A 188 1.97 13.32 -3.27
C PHE A 188 3.27 14.01 -3.69
N TYR A 189 3.41 14.32 -4.97
CA TYR A 189 4.57 15.00 -5.56
C TYR A 189 4.23 16.42 -6.03
N GLU A 190 2.95 16.77 -6.02
CA GLU A 190 2.50 18.12 -6.37
C GLU A 190 2.82 19.09 -5.23
N PRO A 191 3.35 20.29 -5.52
CA PRO A 191 3.58 21.29 -4.49
C PRO A 191 2.24 21.75 -3.90
N ILE A 192 2.18 21.84 -2.57
CA ILE A 192 1.02 22.38 -1.86
C ILE A 192 1.40 23.79 -1.38
N ASP A 193 0.95 24.78 -2.12
CA ASP A 193 1.17 26.20 -1.80
C ASP A 193 0.09 26.71 -0.83
N LYS A 194 0.15 26.20 0.40
CA LYS A 194 -0.74 26.59 1.50
C LYS A 194 0.04 26.63 2.80
N ASP A 195 -0.14 27.69 3.56
CA ASP A 195 0.46 27.80 4.90
C ASP A 195 -0.23 26.83 5.85
N PRO A 196 0.49 25.85 6.44
CA PRO A 196 -0.11 24.91 7.37
C PRO A 196 -0.79 25.55 8.59
N ARG A 197 -0.28 26.68 9.06
CA ARG A 197 -0.84 27.39 10.23
C ARG A 197 -2.18 28.04 9.88
N GLU A 198 -2.32 28.64 8.70
CA GLU A 198 -3.58 29.23 8.23
C GLU A 198 -4.62 28.16 7.97
N GLU A 199 -4.22 27.05 7.34
CA GLU A 199 -5.13 25.94 7.06
C GLU A 199 -5.61 25.25 8.36
N ARG A 200 -4.74 25.11 9.38
CA ARG A 200 -5.18 24.64 10.72
C ARG A 200 -6.24 25.54 11.30
N ARG A 201 -6.08 26.89 11.26
CA ARG A 201 -7.11 27.84 11.72
C ARG A 201 -8.41 27.67 10.97
N ARG A 202 -8.35 27.49 9.64
CA ARG A 202 -9.54 27.27 8.79
C ARG A 202 -10.32 26.01 9.20
N LEU A 203 -9.63 25.00 9.69
CA LEU A 203 -10.23 23.75 10.22
C LEU A 203 -10.66 23.86 11.69
N GLY A 204 -10.54 25.03 12.33
CA GLY A 204 -10.84 25.22 13.74
C GLY A 204 -9.78 24.63 14.68
N LEU A 205 -8.57 24.41 14.19
CA LEU A 205 -7.42 23.91 14.95
C LEU A 205 -6.49 25.07 15.34
N ASP A 206 -5.69 24.84 16.37
CA ASP A 206 -4.64 25.78 16.81
C ASP A 206 -3.48 25.77 15.80
N PRO A 207 -3.06 26.93 15.27
CA PRO A 207 -1.98 27.00 14.27
C PRO A 207 -0.62 26.52 14.80
N ASP A 208 -0.38 26.67 16.09
CA ASP A 208 0.93 26.46 16.72
C ASP A 208 1.06 25.09 17.43
N LYS A 209 -0.06 24.40 17.59
CA LYS A 209 -0.10 23.12 18.28
C LYS A 209 0.34 21.96 17.38
N ARG A 210 1.11 21.01 17.92
CA ARG A 210 1.50 19.81 17.19
C ARG A 210 0.28 19.02 16.75
N THR A 211 0.23 18.69 15.47
CA THR A 211 -0.93 18.08 14.80
C THR A 211 -0.59 16.67 14.33
N GLY A 212 -1.32 15.67 14.84
CA GLY A 212 -1.24 14.30 14.35
C GLY A 212 -2.33 13.99 13.34
N VAL A 213 -1.97 13.42 12.18
CA VAL A 213 -2.96 12.83 11.25
C VAL A 213 -3.12 11.34 11.56
N VAL A 214 -4.38 10.90 11.73
CA VAL A 214 -4.74 9.51 12.03
C VAL A 214 -5.48 8.93 10.84
N LEU A 215 -4.91 7.88 10.22
CA LEU A 215 -5.46 7.25 9.02
C LEU A 215 -5.28 5.73 9.05
N PHE A 216 -6.39 4.98 8.90
CA PHE A 216 -6.42 3.51 8.89
C PHE A 216 -6.94 2.95 7.56
N GLY A 217 -6.46 3.51 6.44
CA GLY A 217 -6.88 3.13 5.09
C GLY A 217 -8.27 3.63 4.72
N GLY A 218 -8.78 3.17 3.57
CA GLY A 218 -9.99 3.73 2.96
C GLY A 218 -11.30 3.49 3.73
N HIS A 219 -11.31 2.57 4.72
CA HIS A 219 -12.51 2.28 5.51
C HIS A 219 -12.42 2.75 6.96
N GLY A 220 -11.32 3.37 7.36
CA GLY A 220 -11.08 3.71 8.75
C GLY A 220 -10.91 2.48 9.66
N SER A 221 -10.90 2.70 10.97
CA SER A 221 -10.83 1.61 11.96
C SER A 221 -11.43 2.05 13.29
N PRO A 222 -12.11 1.16 14.03
CA PRO A 222 -12.53 1.42 15.43
C PRO A 222 -11.36 1.81 16.34
N ALA A 223 -10.12 1.44 16.01
CA ALA A 223 -8.91 1.82 16.74
C ALA A 223 -8.76 3.36 16.84
N MET A 224 -9.30 4.11 15.88
CA MET A 224 -9.24 5.60 15.88
C MET A 224 -9.93 6.20 17.11
N LYS A 225 -11.02 5.60 17.58
CA LYS A 225 -11.69 6.02 18.84
C LYS A 225 -10.77 5.84 20.04
N LYS A 226 -10.19 4.64 20.18
CA LYS A 226 -9.27 4.32 21.27
C LYS A 226 -8.01 5.18 21.25
N ILE A 227 -7.48 5.49 20.07
CA ILE A 227 -6.36 6.41 19.90
C ILE A 227 -6.74 7.80 20.43
N THR A 228 -7.89 8.30 20.01
CA THR A 228 -8.40 9.62 20.43
C THR A 228 -8.61 9.68 21.94
N GLU A 229 -9.23 8.65 22.54
CA GLU A 229 -9.44 8.54 23.99
C GLU A 229 -8.12 8.52 24.76
N ASN A 230 -7.18 7.68 24.36
CA ASN A 230 -5.89 7.54 25.03
C ASN A 230 -5.07 8.84 24.99
N LEU A 231 -5.06 9.52 23.84
CA LEU A 231 -4.36 10.79 23.68
C LEU A 231 -5.02 11.92 24.49
N ASP A 232 -6.36 11.94 24.53
CA ASP A 232 -7.12 12.90 25.36
C ASP A 232 -6.86 12.70 26.85
N GLN A 233 -6.90 11.45 27.31
CA GLN A 233 -6.64 11.10 28.73
C GLN A 233 -5.22 11.45 29.15
N ALA A 234 -4.25 11.29 28.26
CA ALA A 234 -2.85 11.63 28.53
C ALA A 234 -2.59 13.14 28.68
N GLY A 235 -3.53 13.99 28.29
CA GLY A 235 -3.43 15.44 28.45
C GLY A 235 -2.30 16.09 27.66
N LEU A 236 -1.91 15.50 26.53
CA LEU A 236 -0.82 16.01 25.69
C LEU A 236 -1.21 17.31 24.99
N TYR A 237 -0.25 18.21 24.84
CA TYR A 237 -0.46 19.48 24.11
C TYR A 237 -0.38 19.25 22.60
N ILE A 238 -1.35 18.50 22.08
CA ILE A 238 -1.49 18.15 20.68
C ILE A 238 -2.93 18.35 20.18
N GLN A 239 -3.11 18.16 18.88
CA GLN A 239 -4.43 18.10 18.24
C GLN A 239 -4.42 17.04 17.12
N LEU A 240 -5.60 16.64 16.64
CA LEU A 240 -5.74 15.54 15.72
C LEU A 240 -6.54 15.90 14.47
N ILE A 241 -6.10 15.36 13.34
CA ILE A 241 -6.88 15.26 12.09
C ILE A 241 -7.20 13.77 11.92
N LEU A 242 -8.48 13.42 11.96
CA LEU A 242 -8.98 12.04 11.92
C LEU A 242 -9.62 11.78 10.57
N VAL A 243 -8.99 10.99 9.69
CA VAL A 243 -9.52 10.67 8.36
C VAL A 243 -10.18 9.29 8.37
N CYS A 244 -11.51 9.27 8.34
CA CYS A 244 -12.32 8.06 8.56
C CYS A 244 -12.62 7.26 7.27
N GLY A 245 -12.24 7.80 6.09
CA GLY A 245 -12.53 7.18 4.82
C GLY A 245 -14.05 6.99 4.62
N HIS A 246 -14.44 5.85 4.05
CA HIS A 246 -15.84 5.55 3.74
C HIS A 246 -16.72 5.23 4.96
N SER A 247 -16.17 5.24 6.18
CA SER A 247 -16.94 4.95 7.39
C SER A 247 -17.62 6.19 7.95
N GLN A 248 -18.80 6.53 7.43
CA GLN A 248 -19.59 7.66 7.93
C GLN A 248 -19.97 7.50 9.41
N ALA A 249 -20.34 6.29 9.83
CA ALA A 249 -20.67 6.01 11.23
C ALA A 249 -19.51 6.33 12.18
N LEU A 250 -18.29 5.92 11.82
CA LEU A 250 -17.08 6.24 12.59
C LEU A 250 -16.82 7.75 12.63
N ALA A 251 -17.00 8.43 11.50
CA ALA A 251 -16.83 9.88 11.46
C ALA A 251 -17.81 10.61 12.38
N ASP A 252 -19.06 10.19 12.39
CA ASP A 252 -20.10 10.80 13.23
C ASP A 252 -19.85 10.52 14.72
N GLU A 253 -19.44 9.29 15.07
CA GLU A 253 -19.03 8.95 16.43
C GLU A 253 -17.86 9.81 16.91
N LEU A 254 -16.82 9.96 16.08
CA LEU A 254 -15.63 10.75 16.42
C LEU A 254 -15.95 12.27 16.51
N ARG A 255 -16.86 12.79 15.70
CA ARG A 255 -17.35 14.17 15.82
C ARG A 255 -18.11 14.40 17.12
N ALA A 256 -18.99 13.44 17.49
CA ALA A 256 -19.79 13.53 18.71
C ALA A 256 -18.97 13.32 19.99
N MET A 257 -17.80 12.70 19.91
CA MET A 257 -16.93 12.43 21.05
C MET A 257 -16.46 13.76 21.67
N LYS A 258 -16.71 13.95 22.97
CA LYS A 258 -16.20 15.09 23.74
C LYS A 258 -14.75 14.83 24.15
N THR A 259 -13.84 15.70 23.74
CA THR A 259 -12.39 15.62 24.04
C THR A 259 -11.86 16.99 24.46
N ARG A 260 -10.84 17.00 25.31
CA ARG A 260 -10.07 18.20 25.66
C ARG A 260 -9.09 18.59 24.55
N ILE A 261 -8.54 17.60 23.85
CA ILE A 261 -7.67 17.86 22.69
C ILE A 261 -8.54 18.29 21.51
N PRO A 262 -8.17 19.37 20.78
CA PRO A 262 -8.85 19.76 19.55
C PRO A 262 -8.74 18.66 18.51
N LYS A 263 -9.80 18.49 17.72
CA LYS A 263 -9.77 17.52 16.60
C LYS A 263 -10.61 18.02 15.44
N PHE A 264 -10.16 17.68 14.25
CA PHE A 264 -10.92 17.78 13.00
C PHE A 264 -11.21 16.38 12.47
N VAL A 265 -12.44 16.12 12.01
CA VAL A 265 -12.85 14.78 11.55
C VAL A 265 -13.31 14.88 10.11
N GLU A 266 -12.57 14.20 9.22
CA GLU A 266 -12.87 14.08 7.81
C GLU A 266 -13.43 12.70 7.46
N GLY A 267 -14.33 12.63 6.50
CA GLY A 267 -14.83 11.39 5.91
C GLY A 267 -13.93 10.85 4.80
N PHE A 268 -14.56 10.41 3.69
CA PHE A 268 -13.82 10.04 2.50
C PHE A 268 -13.30 11.27 1.77
N THR A 269 -12.00 11.28 1.51
CA THR A 269 -11.34 12.38 0.81
C THR A 269 -10.26 11.87 -0.14
N LYS A 270 -10.00 12.62 -1.20
CA LYS A 270 -8.85 12.45 -2.08
C LYS A 270 -7.70 13.38 -1.69
N GLU A 271 -7.91 14.24 -0.72
CA GLU A 271 -6.97 15.30 -0.29
C GLU A 271 -6.06 14.82 0.87
N ILE A 272 -5.71 13.53 0.88
CA ILE A 272 -4.78 12.99 1.89
C ILE A 272 -3.45 13.75 1.93
N PRO A 273 -2.81 14.11 0.78
CA PRO A 273 -1.59 14.93 0.80
C PRO A 273 -1.76 16.25 1.53
N TYR A 274 -2.92 16.91 1.36
CA TYR A 274 -3.22 18.17 2.05
C TYR A 274 -3.29 17.98 3.57
N TYR A 275 -4.02 16.97 4.08
CA TYR A 275 -4.09 16.72 5.52
C TYR A 275 -2.74 16.30 6.11
N MET A 276 -1.92 15.57 5.37
CA MET A 276 -0.56 15.26 5.76
C MET A 276 0.34 16.51 5.76
N HIS A 277 0.19 17.40 4.76
CA HIS A 277 0.96 18.65 4.68
C HIS A 277 0.76 19.55 5.90
N ILE A 278 -0.46 19.61 6.43
CA ILE A 278 -0.78 20.42 7.60
C ILE A 278 -0.60 19.69 8.94
N SER A 279 0.02 18.51 8.92
CA SER A 279 0.29 17.68 10.11
C SER A 279 1.79 17.62 10.41
N ASP A 280 2.13 17.22 11.65
CA ASP A 280 3.51 17.09 12.11
C ASP A 280 3.95 15.61 12.24
N PHE A 281 2.99 14.68 12.41
CA PHE A 281 3.25 13.24 12.51
C PHE A 281 2.03 12.42 12.07
N PHE A 282 2.29 11.17 11.74
CA PHE A 282 1.27 10.21 11.27
C PHE A 282 1.05 9.10 12.29
N ILE A 283 -0.21 8.69 12.48
CA ILE A 283 -0.60 7.50 13.25
C ILE A 283 -1.46 6.61 12.35
N GLY A 284 -1.10 5.33 12.21
CA GLY A 284 -1.90 4.43 11.37
C GLY A 284 -1.51 2.96 11.46
N LYS A 285 -2.10 2.16 10.57
CA LYS A 285 -1.68 0.78 10.39
C LYS A 285 -0.35 0.72 9.62
N PRO A 286 0.43 -0.38 9.75
CA PRO A 286 1.72 -0.50 9.09
C PRO A 286 1.62 -0.87 7.59
N GLY A 287 0.64 -0.31 6.87
CA GLY A 287 0.50 -0.50 5.43
C GLY A 287 1.64 0.16 4.64
N PRO A 288 2.20 -0.50 3.61
CA PRO A 288 3.34 0.03 2.84
C PRO A 288 3.02 1.36 2.17
N GLY A 289 1.80 1.50 1.63
CA GLY A 289 1.34 2.75 1.00
C GLY A 289 1.27 3.89 2.02
N SER A 290 0.56 3.72 3.14
CA SER A 290 0.37 4.78 4.14
C SER A 290 1.68 5.25 4.78
N ILE A 291 2.61 4.31 5.06
CA ILE A 291 3.95 4.66 5.56
C ILE A 291 4.68 5.49 4.50
N SER A 292 4.69 5.03 3.25
CA SER A 292 5.39 5.73 2.16
C SER A 292 4.77 7.09 1.84
N GLU A 293 3.45 7.24 1.93
CA GLU A 293 2.72 8.50 1.80
C GLU A 293 3.14 9.49 2.89
N ALA A 294 3.14 9.05 4.16
CA ALA A 294 3.54 9.88 5.29
C ALA A 294 5.01 10.34 5.16
N LEU A 295 5.92 9.43 4.79
CA LEU A 295 7.33 9.77 4.58
C LEU A 295 7.57 10.68 3.38
N GLN A 296 6.79 10.53 2.29
CA GLN A 296 6.82 11.45 1.15
C GLN A 296 6.43 12.87 1.58
N MET A 297 5.51 12.97 2.53
CA MET A 297 5.10 14.24 3.16
C MET A 297 6.00 14.62 4.36
N LYS A 298 7.13 13.92 4.57
CA LYS A 298 8.14 14.17 5.61
C LYS A 298 7.63 13.99 7.04
N LEU A 299 6.57 13.19 7.23
CA LEU A 299 6.00 12.92 8.53
C LEU A 299 6.64 11.68 9.16
N PRO A 300 7.15 11.74 10.39
CA PRO A 300 7.48 10.56 11.16
C PRO A 300 6.20 9.78 11.50
N VAL A 301 6.33 8.43 11.59
CA VAL A 301 5.18 7.54 11.70
C VAL A 301 5.09 6.85 13.05
N ILE A 302 3.86 6.64 13.55
CA ILE A 302 3.57 5.73 14.66
C ILE A 302 2.67 4.63 14.12
N VAL A 303 3.16 3.39 14.18
CA VAL A 303 2.45 2.21 13.67
C VAL A 303 2.42 1.10 14.72
N GLU A 304 1.47 0.17 14.62
CA GLU A 304 1.38 -0.94 15.55
C GLU A 304 1.85 -2.27 14.97
N ARG A 305 2.43 -3.13 15.82
CA ARG A 305 2.76 -4.51 15.50
C ARG A 305 2.26 -5.45 16.59
N ASN A 306 1.31 -6.30 16.22
CA ASN A 306 0.77 -7.33 17.11
C ASN A 306 0.31 -8.57 16.32
N ALA A 307 -0.37 -9.50 16.98
CA ALA A 307 -0.88 -10.72 16.36
C ALA A 307 -1.93 -10.47 15.26
N TRP A 308 -2.58 -9.29 15.25
CA TRP A 308 -3.56 -8.87 14.24
C TRP A 308 -2.91 -8.18 13.03
N THR A 309 -1.61 -7.84 13.10
CA THR A 309 -0.88 -7.28 11.96
C THR A 309 -0.75 -8.33 10.87
N LEU A 310 -1.19 -7.99 9.66
CA LEU A 310 -1.12 -8.88 8.51
C LEU A 310 0.32 -9.39 8.29
N PRO A 311 0.51 -10.67 7.95
CA PRO A 311 1.84 -11.26 7.75
C PRO A 311 2.74 -10.43 6.84
N GLN A 312 2.20 -9.94 5.71
CA GLN A 312 2.93 -9.11 4.76
C GLN A 312 3.26 -7.70 5.27
N GLU A 313 2.52 -7.21 6.28
CA GLU A 313 2.75 -5.88 6.88
C GLU A 313 3.70 -5.92 8.09
N ARG A 314 4.04 -7.11 8.61
CA ARG A 314 4.91 -7.24 9.80
C ARG A 314 6.31 -6.68 9.56
N TYR A 315 6.91 -6.97 8.43
CA TYR A 315 8.22 -6.43 8.08
C TYR A 315 8.20 -4.90 7.94
N ASN A 316 7.09 -4.30 7.54
CA ASN A 316 6.99 -2.85 7.42
C ASN A 316 7.27 -2.14 8.76
N THR A 317 6.93 -2.78 9.88
CA THR A 317 7.24 -2.25 11.22
C THR A 317 8.71 -2.38 11.57
N GLU A 318 9.37 -3.49 11.20
CA GLU A 318 10.81 -3.66 11.32
C GLU A 318 11.54 -2.60 10.49
N TRP A 319 11.11 -2.40 9.25
CA TRP A 319 11.65 -1.40 8.35
C TRP A 319 11.53 0.04 8.90
N VAL A 320 10.41 0.38 9.55
CA VAL A 320 10.24 1.69 10.22
C VAL A 320 11.28 1.88 11.32
N GLN A 321 11.54 0.84 12.13
CA GLN A 321 12.54 0.88 13.20
C GLN A 321 13.97 0.94 12.63
N GLU A 322 14.29 0.09 11.65
CA GLU A 322 15.61 0.04 11.00
C GLU A 322 15.98 1.39 10.35
N ARG A 323 15.01 2.06 9.74
CA ARG A 323 15.19 3.37 9.11
C ARG A 323 15.15 4.52 10.11
N GLY A 324 14.67 4.28 11.32
CA GLY A 324 14.53 5.32 12.36
C GLY A 324 13.55 6.43 11.96
N VAL A 325 12.52 6.08 11.18
CA VAL A 325 11.54 7.05 10.66
C VAL A 325 10.28 7.14 11.50
N GLY A 326 10.24 6.42 12.63
CA GLY A 326 9.06 6.43 13.49
C GLY A 326 9.16 5.46 14.67
N ILE A 327 8.03 5.27 15.33
CA ILE A 327 7.90 4.42 16.52
C ILE A 327 6.91 3.29 16.23
N VAL A 328 7.25 2.09 16.68
CA VAL A 328 6.38 0.91 16.59
C VAL A 328 5.87 0.56 17.98
N VAL A 329 4.54 0.53 18.13
CA VAL A 329 3.89 0.17 19.40
C VAL A 329 3.28 -1.24 19.35
N PRO A 330 3.20 -1.96 20.48
CA PRO A 330 2.59 -3.29 20.50
C PRO A 330 1.07 -3.24 20.29
N ASN A 331 0.43 -2.13 20.64
CA ASN A 331 -0.97 -1.83 20.35
C ASN A 331 -1.24 -0.33 20.57
N MET A 332 -2.34 0.17 20.04
CA MET A 332 -2.72 1.59 20.15
C MET A 332 -3.07 2.06 21.58
N GLY A 333 -3.07 1.16 22.56
CA GLY A 333 -3.09 1.53 23.98
C GLY A 333 -1.84 2.30 24.42
N HIS A 334 -0.71 2.08 23.75
CA HIS A 334 0.57 2.74 24.03
C HIS A 334 0.81 4.00 23.16
N VAL A 335 -0.19 4.43 22.40
CA VAL A 335 -0.02 5.57 21.47
C VAL A 335 0.36 6.87 22.19
N ALA A 336 -0.13 7.10 23.39
CA ALA A 336 0.20 8.31 24.16
C ALA A 336 1.69 8.36 24.52
N THR A 337 2.24 7.25 25.01
CA THR A 337 3.68 7.13 25.31
C THR A 337 4.52 7.32 24.03
N ALA A 338 4.09 6.71 22.92
CA ALA A 338 4.77 6.87 21.64
C ALA A 338 4.76 8.33 21.14
N VAL A 339 3.62 9.03 21.27
CA VAL A 339 3.55 10.46 20.91
C VAL A 339 4.45 11.30 21.82
N GLN A 340 4.47 11.03 23.12
CA GLN A 340 5.38 11.71 24.05
C GLN A 340 6.84 11.51 23.68
N GLU A 341 7.23 10.26 23.38
CA GLU A 341 8.58 9.90 22.95
C GLU A 341 8.94 10.57 21.62
N LEU A 342 8.04 10.51 20.64
CA LEU A 342 8.26 11.10 19.32
C LEU A 342 8.42 12.62 19.40
N LEU A 343 7.60 13.30 20.22
CA LEU A 343 7.59 14.75 20.34
C LEU A 343 8.61 15.30 21.36
N ALA A 344 9.34 14.44 22.08
CA ALA A 344 10.44 14.88 22.92
C ALA A 344 11.46 15.69 22.10
N ALA A 345 11.98 16.78 22.70
CA ALA A 345 12.77 17.78 21.95
C ALA A 345 13.94 17.17 21.15
N ASP A 346 14.68 16.22 21.76
CA ASP A 346 15.82 15.56 21.12
C ASP A 346 15.43 14.51 20.07
N ASN A 347 14.20 14.01 20.11
CA ASN A 347 13.71 12.95 19.22
C ASN A 347 13.01 13.50 17.98
N PHE A 348 12.16 14.52 18.15
CA PHE A 348 11.31 14.99 17.06
C PHE A 348 12.11 15.45 15.85
N GLY A 349 13.15 16.29 16.09
CA GLY A 349 14.06 16.73 15.02
C GLY A 349 14.68 15.55 14.28
N ARG A 350 15.21 14.57 15.01
CA ARG A 350 15.84 13.37 14.47
C ARG A 350 14.86 12.54 13.59
N PHE A 351 13.63 12.31 14.06
CA PHE A 351 12.64 11.57 13.29
C PHE A 351 12.21 12.33 12.01
N CYS A 352 12.03 13.65 12.10
CA CYS A 352 11.73 14.50 10.96
C CYS A 352 12.87 14.50 9.92
N GLU A 353 14.11 14.59 10.34
CA GLU A 353 15.28 14.51 9.47
C GLU A 353 15.33 13.17 8.72
N LYS A 354 15.13 12.06 9.45
CA LYS A 354 15.10 10.72 8.86
C LYS A 354 13.93 10.56 7.86
N ALA A 355 12.74 11.05 8.22
CA ALA A 355 11.59 11.04 7.31
C ALA A 355 11.84 11.91 6.08
N ALA A 356 12.43 13.10 6.23
CA ALA A 356 12.76 14.00 5.12
C ALA A 356 13.90 13.49 4.22
N ALA A 357 14.78 12.64 4.76
CA ALA A 357 15.85 11.99 4.00
C ALA A 357 15.31 10.88 3.07
N TYR A 358 14.14 10.32 3.37
CA TYR A 358 13.49 9.34 2.50
C TYR A 358 13.11 9.97 1.16
N LYS A 359 13.63 9.42 0.07
CA LYS A 359 13.34 9.89 -1.29
C LYS A 359 12.63 8.77 -2.03
N ASN A 360 11.40 9.01 -2.41
CA ASN A 360 10.62 8.08 -3.20
C ASN A 360 10.22 8.73 -4.52
N ARG A 361 10.69 8.17 -5.62
CA ARG A 361 10.35 8.56 -6.99
C ARG A 361 9.89 7.39 -7.85
N ALA A 362 9.57 6.25 -7.22
CA ALA A 362 9.24 4.99 -7.88
C ALA A 362 8.20 5.16 -9.00
N ILE A 363 7.17 5.99 -8.77
CA ILE A 363 6.11 6.24 -9.75
C ILE A 363 6.64 6.82 -11.09
N PHE A 364 7.76 7.52 -11.06
CA PHE A 364 8.42 8.10 -12.26
C PHE A 364 9.53 7.20 -12.79
N GLU A 365 10.18 6.41 -11.94
CA GLU A 365 11.27 5.50 -12.30
C GLU A 365 10.75 4.26 -13.03
N ILE A 366 9.60 3.75 -12.61
CA ILE A 366 9.02 2.52 -13.19
C ILE A 366 8.69 2.66 -14.68
N PRO A 367 8.12 3.77 -15.19
CA PRO A 367 7.96 3.96 -16.63
C PRO A 367 9.28 3.91 -17.43
N GLU A 368 10.39 4.41 -16.87
CA GLU A 368 11.72 4.31 -17.50
C GLU A 368 12.21 2.85 -17.54
N MET A 369 11.96 2.10 -16.46
CA MET A 369 12.28 0.67 -16.40
C MET A 369 11.48 -0.13 -17.45
N ILE A 370 10.19 0.18 -17.58
CA ILE A 370 9.31 -0.42 -18.61
C ILE A 370 9.85 -0.11 -20.01
N ASP A 371 10.26 1.12 -20.27
CA ASP A 371 10.84 1.52 -21.56
C ASP A 371 12.10 0.71 -21.87
N GLY A 372 12.97 0.56 -20.89
CA GLY A 372 14.17 -0.29 -21.00
C GLY A 372 13.87 -1.78 -21.27
N ILE A 373 12.76 -2.31 -20.78
CA ILE A 373 12.31 -3.70 -21.09
C ILE A 373 11.79 -3.79 -22.52
N LEU A 374 10.96 -2.82 -22.95
CA LEU A 374 10.31 -2.81 -24.27
C LEU A 374 11.28 -2.50 -25.41
N SER A 375 12.47 -1.98 -25.13
CA SER A 375 13.51 -1.64 -26.10
C SER A 375 14.50 -2.76 -26.37
N ARG A 376 14.41 -3.87 -25.63
CA ARG A 376 15.23 -5.08 -25.82
C ARG A 376 14.57 -6.05 -26.78
#